data_06a896e5aff4acd05257aaa0624513a0
#
_entry.id   06a896e5aff4acd05257aaa0624513a0
#
_cell.length_a   1.000
_cell.length_b   1.000
_cell.length_c   1.000
_cell.angle_alpha   90.00
_cell.angle_beta   90.00
_cell.angle_gamma   90.00
#
_symmetry.space_group_name_H-M   'P 1'
#
loop_
_entity.id
_entity.type
_entity.pdbx_description
1 polymer ?
#
loop_
_entity_poly.entity_id
_entity_poly.type
_entity_poly.pdbx_seq_one_letter_code
_entity_poly.pdbx_strand_id
1 'polypeptide(L)'
;MNRLETTINGIKFSNPIIAASGTFGFGQEYNEIYDVRQVGGISSKGLTLNPKEGNMGIRVYETASGMMNSVGLQNPGVRHFIAEELPWMSALGNVVIAN
;
A
#
# COMPACT_ATOMS: atom_id res chain seq x y z
N MET A 1 -7.41 -26.90 5.46
CA MET A 1 -8.31 -25.88 4.87
C MET A 1 -8.07 -24.56 5.58
N ASN A 2 -7.78 -23.51 4.83
CA ASN A 2 -7.67 -22.17 5.39
C ASN A 2 -9.07 -21.58 5.59
N ARG A 3 -9.49 -21.46 6.84
CA ARG A 3 -10.85 -20.96 7.18
C ARG A 3 -11.04 -19.47 6.93
N LEU A 4 -9.95 -18.73 6.68
CA LEU A 4 -9.98 -17.31 6.42
C LEU A 4 -9.91 -16.97 4.93
N GLU A 5 -9.68 -17.97 4.07
CA GLU A 5 -9.62 -17.74 2.63
C GLU A 5 -10.92 -17.09 2.13
N THR A 6 -10.78 -16.06 1.34
CA THR A 6 -11.90 -15.27 0.80
C THR A 6 -11.69 -15.06 -0.69
N THR A 7 -12.76 -15.13 -1.46
CA THR A 7 -12.70 -14.90 -2.92
C THR A 7 -13.56 -13.70 -3.28
N ILE A 8 -12.98 -12.74 -3.99
CA ILE A 8 -13.67 -11.53 -4.48
C ILE A 8 -13.44 -11.45 -5.99
N ASN A 9 -14.51 -11.44 -6.77
CA ASN A 9 -14.45 -11.40 -8.25
C ASN A 9 -13.52 -12.47 -8.85
N GLY A 10 -13.52 -13.68 -8.29
CA GLY A 10 -12.66 -14.76 -8.75
C GLY A 10 -11.20 -14.70 -8.28
N ILE A 11 -10.80 -13.64 -7.57
CA ILE A 11 -9.46 -13.50 -7.02
C ILE A 11 -9.47 -14.02 -5.58
N LYS A 12 -8.56 -14.95 -5.30
CA LYS A 12 -8.40 -15.56 -3.97
C LYS A 12 -7.49 -14.72 -3.09
N PHE A 13 -7.98 -14.43 -1.89
CA PHE A 13 -7.21 -13.84 -0.80
C PHE A 13 -6.99 -14.88 0.28
N SER A 14 -5.80 -14.97 0.84
CA SER A 14 -5.50 -15.92 1.92
C SER A 14 -6.30 -15.65 3.20
N ASN A 15 -6.74 -14.40 3.37
CA ASN A 15 -7.63 -13.95 4.44
C ASN A 15 -8.26 -12.61 4.03
N PRO A 16 -9.30 -12.12 4.73
CA PRO A 16 -10.01 -10.91 4.34
C PRO A 16 -9.33 -9.59 4.73
N ILE A 17 -8.13 -9.64 5.29
CA ILE A 17 -7.41 -8.44 5.72
C ILE A 17 -6.67 -7.84 4.53
N ILE A 18 -6.97 -6.60 4.20
CA ILE A 18 -6.29 -5.83 3.16
C ILE A 18 -5.67 -4.61 3.82
N ALA A 19 -4.35 -4.47 3.68
CA ALA A 19 -3.65 -3.27 4.15
C ALA A 19 -4.06 -2.08 3.28
N ALA A 20 -4.58 -1.03 3.92
CA ALA A 20 -5.12 0.13 3.22
C ALA A 20 -4.01 1.01 2.64
N SER A 21 -4.29 1.61 1.47
CA SER A 21 -3.40 2.61 0.90
C SER A 21 -3.32 3.85 1.78
N GLY A 22 -2.24 4.62 1.64
CA GLY A 22 -2.02 5.86 2.39
C GLY A 22 -1.36 5.66 3.75
N THR A 23 -1.46 4.49 4.34
CA THR A 23 -0.86 4.16 5.64
C THR A 23 0.19 3.05 5.57
N PHE A 24 0.25 2.32 4.47
CA PHE A 24 1.07 1.11 4.33
C PHE A 24 2.18 1.25 3.29
N GLY A 25 2.18 2.31 2.49
CA GLY A 25 3.14 2.50 1.41
C GLY A 25 3.06 1.38 0.39
N PHE A 26 4.20 0.74 0.12
CA PHE A 26 4.29 -0.47 -0.69
C PHE A 26 4.54 -1.73 0.15
N GLY A 27 4.59 -1.59 1.47
CA GLY A 27 4.73 -2.67 2.42
C GLY A 27 6.15 -2.99 2.90
N GLN A 28 7.18 -2.43 2.27
CA GLN A 28 8.58 -2.74 2.58
C GLN A 28 8.96 -2.35 4.00
N GLU A 29 8.60 -1.15 4.44
CA GLU A 29 8.89 -0.65 5.79
C GLU A 29 8.21 -1.50 6.86
N TYR A 30 6.96 -1.90 6.64
CA TYR A 30 6.25 -2.78 7.57
C TYR A 30 6.82 -4.19 7.59
N ASN A 31 7.41 -4.66 6.48
CA ASN A 31 8.04 -5.97 6.42
C ASN A 31 9.29 -6.06 7.32
N GLU A 32 9.86 -4.95 7.74
CA GLU A 32 10.93 -4.91 8.74
C GLU A 32 10.43 -5.20 10.16
N ILE A 33 9.14 -4.98 10.41
CA ILE A 33 8.52 -5.14 11.73
C ILE A 33 7.81 -6.49 11.86
N TYR A 34 7.11 -6.92 10.81
CA TYR A 34 6.42 -8.20 10.78
C TYR A 34 6.33 -8.73 9.34
N ASP A 35 6.07 -10.01 9.21
CA ASP A 35 5.92 -10.65 7.90
C ASP A 35 4.61 -10.19 7.22
N VAL A 36 4.72 -9.29 6.26
CA VAL A 36 3.57 -8.73 5.55
C VAL A 36 2.81 -9.75 4.69
N ARG A 37 3.37 -10.95 4.50
CA ARG A 37 2.65 -12.05 3.84
C ARG A 37 1.45 -12.56 4.65
N GLN A 38 1.35 -12.16 5.91
CA GLN A 38 0.23 -12.53 6.79
C GLN A 38 -1.07 -11.83 6.43
N VAL A 39 -1.04 -10.68 5.75
CA VAL A 39 -2.27 -10.04 5.25
C VAL A 39 -2.69 -10.64 3.91
N GLY A 40 -3.99 -10.67 3.64
CA GLY A 40 -4.53 -11.25 2.41
C GLY A 40 -4.23 -10.42 1.16
N GLY A 41 -4.12 -9.11 1.31
CA GLY A 41 -3.83 -8.20 0.21
C GLY A 41 -3.21 -6.90 0.66
N ILE A 42 -2.61 -6.19 -0.27
CA ILE A 42 -2.00 -4.87 -0.05
C ILE A 42 -2.54 -3.92 -1.12
N SER A 43 -3.22 -2.86 -0.68
CA SER A 43 -3.55 -1.74 -1.55
C SER A 43 -2.36 -0.78 -1.58
N SER A 44 -1.79 -0.59 -2.77
CA SER A 44 -0.59 0.24 -2.92
C SER A 44 -0.86 1.70 -2.60
N LYS A 45 0.22 2.44 -2.38
CA LYS A 45 0.15 3.91 -2.39
C LYS A 45 -0.52 4.39 -3.68
N GLY A 46 -1.35 5.44 -3.58
CA GLY A 46 -2.01 6.05 -4.73
C GLY A 46 -1.01 6.47 -5.80
N LEU A 47 -1.30 6.12 -7.05
CA LEU A 47 -0.40 6.29 -8.18
C LEU A 47 -0.95 7.30 -9.19
N THR A 48 -0.06 8.07 -9.77
CA THR A 48 -0.33 8.92 -10.93
C THR A 48 0.51 8.46 -12.11
N LEU A 49 0.15 8.88 -13.32
CA LEU A 49 0.91 8.51 -14.51
C LEU A 49 2.38 8.97 -14.41
N ASN A 50 2.56 10.22 -14.03
CA ASN A 50 3.89 10.81 -13.81
C ASN A 50 4.18 10.91 -12.30
N PRO A 51 5.44 10.94 -11.87
CA PRO A 51 5.79 11.20 -10.49
C PRO A 51 5.17 12.48 -9.97
N LYS A 52 4.76 12.48 -8.71
CA LYS A 52 4.20 13.65 -8.05
C LYS A 52 4.88 13.83 -6.69
N GLU A 53 5.47 14.98 -6.49
CA GLU A 53 6.21 15.30 -5.25
C GLU A 53 5.30 15.63 -4.07
N GLY A 54 4.04 15.92 -4.34
CA GLY A 54 3.09 16.35 -3.32
C GLY A 54 3.12 17.85 -3.08
N ASN A 55 2.50 18.27 -1.99
CA ASN A 55 2.37 19.69 -1.64
C ASN A 55 3.66 20.26 -1.07
N MET A 56 3.86 21.56 -1.27
CA MET A 56 4.95 22.30 -0.67
C MET A 56 4.65 22.65 0.80
N GLY A 57 5.70 22.96 1.55
CA GLY A 57 5.60 23.43 2.92
C GLY A 57 5.37 22.31 3.95
N ILE A 58 4.75 22.65 5.07
CA ILE A 58 4.43 21.70 6.14
C ILE A 58 3.28 20.83 5.71
N ARG A 59 3.53 19.51 5.63
CA ARG A 59 2.58 18.52 5.13
C ARG A 59 1.97 17.66 6.20
N VAL A 60 2.54 17.65 7.39
CA VAL A 60 2.06 16.89 8.56
C VAL A 60 2.10 17.81 9.76
N TYR A 61 1.01 17.83 10.54
CA TYR A 61 0.90 18.66 11.74
C TYR A 61 0.19 17.85 12.84
N GLU A 62 0.81 17.77 14.01
CA GLU A 62 0.23 17.11 15.17
C GLU A 62 -0.81 18.02 15.84
N THR A 63 -1.95 17.42 16.22
CA THR A 63 -3.00 18.07 17.00
C THR A 63 -3.08 17.47 18.40
N ALA A 64 -3.93 18.03 19.27
CA ALA A 64 -4.08 17.54 20.64
C ALA A 64 -4.50 16.07 20.74
N SER A 65 -5.24 15.55 19.75
CA SER A 65 -5.77 14.18 19.77
C SER A 65 -5.56 13.42 18.46
N GLY A 66 -4.67 13.89 17.60
CA GLY A 66 -4.42 13.25 16.31
C GLY A 66 -3.42 13.99 15.47
N MET A 67 -3.54 13.79 14.16
CA MET A 67 -2.62 14.34 13.17
C MET A 67 -3.39 14.82 11.94
N MET A 68 -3.04 15.97 11.42
CA MET A 68 -3.51 16.47 10.14
C MET A 68 -2.44 16.30 9.09
N ASN A 69 -2.82 16.01 7.86
CA ASN A 69 -1.86 15.97 6.76
C ASN A 69 -2.40 16.65 5.51
N SER A 70 -1.47 17.10 4.70
CA SER A 70 -1.69 17.63 3.36
C SER A 70 -0.53 17.19 2.47
N VAL A 71 -0.33 15.87 2.36
CA VAL A 71 0.81 15.30 1.61
C VAL A 71 0.67 15.59 0.11
N GLY A 72 -0.54 15.55 -0.43
CA GLY A 72 -0.79 15.89 -1.83
C GLY A 72 -0.48 14.76 -2.79
N LEU A 73 -0.76 13.52 -2.39
CA LEU A 73 -0.60 12.32 -3.21
C LEU A 73 0.83 12.15 -3.75
N GLN A 74 1.82 12.36 -2.90
CA GLN A 74 3.21 12.08 -3.27
C GLN A 74 3.38 10.63 -3.68
N ASN A 75 3.90 10.40 -4.88
CA ASN A 75 4.14 9.05 -5.38
C ASN A 75 5.18 9.06 -6.50
N PRO A 76 5.84 7.91 -6.77
CA PRO A 76 6.90 7.82 -7.76
C PRO A 76 6.40 7.73 -9.21
N GLY A 77 5.09 7.66 -9.43
CA GLY A 77 4.51 7.40 -10.73
C GLY A 77 4.35 5.91 -11.05
N VAL A 78 3.39 5.59 -11.91
CA VAL A 78 3.03 4.20 -12.23
C VAL A 78 4.17 3.43 -12.90
N ARG A 79 4.99 4.07 -13.71
CA ARG A 79 6.10 3.41 -14.39
C ARG A 79 7.17 2.93 -13.42
N HIS A 80 7.52 3.78 -12.44
CA HIS A 80 8.42 3.38 -11.34
C HIS A 80 7.81 2.25 -10.52
N PHE A 81 6.53 2.36 -10.18
CA PHE A 81 5.83 1.31 -9.45
C PHE A 81 5.93 -0.06 -10.15
N ILE A 82 5.66 -0.10 -11.44
CA ILE A 82 5.74 -1.35 -12.22
C ILE A 82 7.17 -1.91 -12.27
N ALA A 83 8.17 -1.04 -12.40
CA ALA A 83 9.56 -1.46 -12.56
C ALA A 83 10.23 -1.87 -11.23
N GLU A 84 9.93 -1.17 -10.14
CA GLU A 84 10.69 -1.28 -8.89
C GLU A 84 9.88 -1.88 -7.74
N GLU A 85 8.64 -1.43 -7.54
CA GLU A 85 7.87 -1.82 -6.35
C GLU A 85 7.02 -3.09 -6.58
N LEU A 86 6.34 -3.17 -7.71
CA LEU A 86 5.45 -4.28 -8.03
C LEU A 86 6.15 -5.65 -8.06
N PRO A 87 7.38 -5.79 -8.59
CA PRO A 87 8.08 -7.08 -8.58
C PRO A 87 8.27 -7.62 -7.16
N TRP A 88 8.66 -6.76 -6.23
CA TRP A 88 8.81 -7.12 -4.82
C TRP A 88 7.46 -7.49 -4.18
N MET A 89 6.44 -6.67 -4.37
CA MET A 89 5.11 -6.92 -3.83
C MET A 89 4.52 -8.23 -4.37
N SER A 90 4.67 -8.47 -5.67
CA SER A 90 4.17 -9.71 -6.30
C SER A 90 4.89 -10.95 -5.80
N ALA A 91 6.18 -10.85 -5.48
CA ALA A 91 6.98 -11.97 -4.95
C ALA A 91 6.52 -12.40 -3.54
N LEU A 92 5.83 -11.55 -2.79
CA LEU A 92 5.26 -11.91 -1.49
C LEU A 92 4.14 -12.95 -1.58
N GLY A 93 3.45 -13.03 -2.72
CA GLY A 93 2.30 -13.92 -2.92
C GLY A 93 0.96 -13.36 -2.43
N ASN A 94 0.93 -12.16 -1.88
CA ASN A 94 -0.32 -11.46 -1.54
C ASN A 94 -1.00 -10.92 -2.81
N VAL A 95 -2.30 -10.66 -2.72
CA VAL A 95 -2.99 -9.89 -3.74
C VAL A 95 -2.53 -8.43 -3.68
N VAL A 96 -2.12 -7.89 -4.82
CA VAL A 96 -1.74 -6.48 -4.94
C VAL A 96 -2.87 -5.72 -5.62
N ILE A 97 -3.34 -4.67 -4.96
CA ILE A 97 -4.37 -3.76 -5.49
C ILE A 97 -3.68 -2.43 -5.80
N ALA A 98 -3.48 -2.13 -7.07
CA ALA A 98 -2.94 -0.84 -7.48
C ALA A 98 -4.01 0.26 -7.29
N ASN A 99 -3.67 1.30 -6.54
CA ASN A 99 -4.57 2.39 -6.22
C ASN A 99 -4.30 3.63 -7.06
#